data_70743c5e32dac2df0e1860adfefe5461
#
_entry.id   70743c5e32dac2df0e1860adfefe5461
#
_cell.length_a   1.000
_cell.length_b   1.000
_cell.length_c   1.000
_cell.angle_alpha   90.00
_cell.angle_beta   90.00
_cell.angle_gamma   90.00
#
_symmetry.space_group_name_H-M   'P 1'
#
loop_
_entity.id
_entity.type
_entity.pdbx_description
1 polymer ?
#
loop_
_entity_poly.entity_id
_entity_poly.type
_entity_poly.pdbx_seq_one_letter_code
_entity_poly.pdbx_strand_id
1 'polypeptide(L)'
;MNIKAVGFYIGHVLRLLAAMMMPPLLIAFFAHEEGTVAAFALSMGITMAAGCILLLLKRPGSGGVRPAEGFITVSLSWILISLFGCLPFYFSRYIPRFVDCVFETVSGFTTTGATILTDVELLPNSLLYWRSFTHWIGGMGVLVFMMAVVPLAKGNGESMHLLRAESPGPVVGKLTAKMKDTTRVLYLIYIAMTVLLFVLLLAGGMPLFDSVVNAFATAGTGGFGIKNASIAAYQSHYLQTVIAVFMMLFGVNFNVYYFILIGKGAQALKGEEFRAYIGMVIAGTLMIALNILPLYGNSFAEALHQSFFQVSSIISTTGFATADFDKWPEFSRMILMALLISGASAGSTAGGIKVARIVMLFKGLKAEVMRAVKPRRVVTICMDGKRIDASVMRGTYGYVAAFVAICAASMLLVSLDDFDFTTTVTGVLTCIGNVGPGLSMVGPSGNFSAFSDASKLVLSLDMLFGRLEIFPLILMFSPRIWGRRG
;
A
#
# COMPACT_ATOMS: atom_id res chain seq x y z
N MET A 1 5.24 -20.52 -21.20
CA MET A 1 4.85 -19.13 -20.89
C MET A 1 4.78 -18.31 -22.17
N ASN A 2 3.74 -17.50 -22.34
CA ASN A 2 3.58 -16.62 -23.51
C ASN A 2 4.20 -15.24 -23.20
N ILE A 3 5.52 -15.10 -23.41
CA ILE A 3 6.28 -13.85 -23.16
C ILE A 3 5.70 -12.67 -23.99
N LYS A 4 5.17 -12.96 -25.19
CA LYS A 4 4.57 -11.93 -26.05
C LYS A 4 3.31 -11.32 -25.39
N ALA A 5 2.48 -12.17 -24.73
CA ALA A 5 1.32 -11.70 -23.99
C ALA A 5 1.71 -10.82 -22.80
N VAL A 6 2.69 -11.26 -22.00
CA VAL A 6 3.21 -10.49 -20.86
C VAL A 6 3.74 -9.13 -21.32
N GLY A 7 4.59 -9.10 -22.36
CA GLY A 7 5.15 -7.86 -22.90
C GLY A 7 4.08 -6.92 -23.45
N PHE A 8 3.05 -7.46 -24.11
CA PHE A 8 1.93 -6.66 -24.62
C PHE A 8 1.18 -5.93 -23.50
N TYR A 9 0.85 -6.61 -22.39
CA TYR A 9 0.17 -5.99 -21.26
C TYR A 9 1.07 -4.95 -20.54
N ILE A 10 2.35 -5.27 -20.34
CA ILE A 10 3.33 -4.33 -19.76
C ILE A 10 3.47 -3.08 -20.64
N GLY A 11 3.47 -3.24 -21.98
CA GLY A 11 3.51 -2.10 -22.90
C GLY A 11 2.35 -1.12 -22.69
N HIS A 12 1.13 -1.61 -22.42
CA HIS A 12 0.00 -0.76 -22.08
C HIS A 12 0.15 -0.08 -20.71
N VAL A 13 0.70 -0.78 -19.72
CA VAL A 13 0.97 -0.21 -18.39
C VAL A 13 1.98 0.94 -18.48
N LEU A 14 3.08 0.76 -19.21
CA LEU A 14 4.08 1.81 -19.38
C LEU A 14 3.54 3.03 -20.14
N ARG A 15 2.71 2.83 -21.17
CA ARG A 15 2.04 3.95 -21.86
C ARG A 15 1.10 4.72 -20.94
N LEU A 16 0.36 4.01 -20.08
CA LEU A 16 -0.48 4.65 -19.07
C LEU A 16 0.38 5.44 -18.08
N LEU A 17 1.50 4.86 -17.60
CA LEU A 17 2.45 5.56 -16.72
C LEU A 17 2.98 6.84 -17.37
N ALA A 18 3.38 6.78 -18.65
CA ALA A 18 3.82 7.97 -19.38
C ALA A 18 2.72 9.04 -19.44
N ALA A 19 1.46 8.67 -19.68
CA ALA A 19 0.34 9.62 -19.66
C ALA A 19 0.12 10.20 -18.25
N MET A 20 0.33 9.43 -17.18
CA MET A 20 0.23 9.90 -15.81
C MET A 20 1.36 10.84 -15.37
N MET A 21 2.45 10.94 -16.12
CA MET A 21 3.50 11.96 -15.94
C MET A 21 3.10 13.35 -16.53
N MET A 22 1.98 13.44 -17.24
CA MET A 22 1.51 14.71 -17.83
C MET A 22 1.13 15.77 -16.77
N PRO A 23 0.33 15.47 -15.73
CA PRO A 23 -0.02 16.47 -14.72
C PRO A 23 1.20 17.10 -14.04
N PRO A 24 2.21 16.37 -13.51
CA PRO A 24 3.39 16.99 -12.93
C PRO A 24 4.23 17.75 -13.96
N LEU A 25 4.28 17.33 -15.23
CA LEU A 25 4.92 18.10 -16.31
C LEU A 25 4.24 19.46 -16.50
N LEU A 26 2.91 19.51 -16.48
CA LEU A 26 2.17 20.77 -16.57
C LEU A 26 2.43 21.67 -15.35
N ILE A 27 2.46 21.11 -14.15
CA ILE A 27 2.82 21.86 -12.93
C ILE A 27 4.22 22.46 -13.08
N ALA A 28 5.22 21.67 -13.49
CA ALA A 28 6.58 22.15 -13.73
C ALA A 28 6.62 23.30 -14.76
N PHE A 29 5.85 23.17 -15.85
CA PHE A 29 5.78 24.18 -16.91
C PHE A 29 5.18 25.50 -16.40
N PHE A 30 4.04 25.47 -15.73
CA PHE A 30 3.38 26.66 -15.20
C PHE A 30 4.08 27.28 -14.00
N ALA A 31 4.82 26.49 -13.21
CA ALA A 31 5.64 26.99 -12.11
C ALA A 31 7.03 27.45 -12.55
N HIS A 32 7.35 27.40 -13.85
CA HIS A 32 8.67 27.78 -14.43
C HIS A 32 9.84 26.98 -13.82
N GLU A 33 9.62 25.70 -13.51
CA GLU A 33 10.64 24.79 -12.98
C GLU A 33 11.45 24.15 -14.13
N GLU A 34 12.30 24.93 -14.82
CA GLU A 34 12.95 24.53 -16.09
C GLU A 34 13.65 23.16 -16.05
N GLY A 35 14.40 22.86 -14.98
CA GLY A 35 15.09 21.57 -14.82
C GLY A 35 14.15 20.36 -14.74
N THR A 36 13.01 20.52 -14.10
CA THR A 36 12.03 19.44 -13.94
C THR A 36 11.15 19.28 -15.16
N VAL A 37 10.87 20.35 -15.93
CA VAL A 37 10.18 20.26 -17.23
C VAL A 37 10.93 19.31 -18.16
N ALA A 38 12.25 19.53 -18.33
CA ALA A 38 13.08 18.67 -19.17
C ALA A 38 13.12 17.23 -18.64
N ALA A 39 13.23 17.04 -17.31
CA ALA A 39 13.27 15.74 -16.67
C ALA A 39 11.96 14.95 -16.89
N PHE A 40 10.80 15.57 -16.69
CA PHE A 40 9.50 14.93 -16.94
C PHE A 40 9.27 14.62 -18.42
N ALA A 41 9.60 15.58 -19.33
CA ALA A 41 9.44 15.38 -20.77
C ALA A 41 10.29 14.20 -21.28
N LEU A 42 11.57 14.13 -20.85
CA LEU A 42 12.46 13.03 -21.20
C LEU A 42 11.98 11.70 -20.63
N SER A 43 11.60 11.66 -19.34
CA SER A 43 11.08 10.46 -18.67
C SER A 43 9.82 9.95 -19.36
N MET A 44 8.89 10.83 -19.69
CA MET A 44 7.66 10.52 -20.42
C MET A 44 7.97 9.96 -21.80
N GLY A 45 8.91 10.57 -22.54
CA GLY A 45 9.34 10.11 -23.86
C GLY A 45 9.95 8.70 -23.80
N ILE A 46 10.88 8.45 -22.89
CA ILE A 46 11.52 7.14 -22.70
C ILE A 46 10.47 6.08 -22.31
N THR A 47 9.61 6.39 -21.36
CA THR A 47 8.57 5.46 -20.87
C THR A 47 7.55 5.13 -21.98
N MET A 48 7.14 6.14 -22.74
CA MET A 48 6.24 5.97 -23.91
C MET A 48 6.90 5.13 -24.99
N ALA A 49 8.16 5.40 -25.34
CA ALA A 49 8.91 4.63 -26.34
C ALA A 49 9.06 3.17 -25.94
N ALA A 50 9.44 2.91 -24.66
CA ALA A 50 9.53 1.54 -24.13
C ALA A 50 8.18 0.82 -24.20
N GLY A 51 7.09 1.49 -23.83
CA GLY A 51 5.73 0.96 -23.93
C GLY A 51 5.33 0.64 -25.37
N CYS A 52 5.65 1.52 -26.33
CA CYS A 52 5.37 1.29 -27.75
C CYS A 52 6.19 0.13 -28.33
N ILE A 53 7.47 0.02 -27.99
CA ILE A 53 8.34 -1.10 -28.42
C ILE A 53 7.76 -2.44 -27.94
N LEU A 54 7.30 -2.53 -26.70
CA LEU A 54 6.69 -3.75 -26.16
C LEU A 54 5.37 -4.11 -26.88
N LEU A 55 4.63 -3.14 -27.39
CA LEU A 55 3.40 -3.39 -28.16
C LEU A 55 3.67 -3.95 -29.57
N LEU A 56 4.90 -3.80 -30.10
CA LEU A 56 5.30 -4.49 -31.34
C LEU A 56 5.31 -6.03 -31.17
N LEU A 57 5.40 -6.51 -29.91
CA LEU A 57 5.11 -7.90 -29.59
C LEU A 57 3.60 -8.11 -29.81
N LYS A 58 3.23 -8.66 -30.98
CA LYS A 58 1.85 -8.82 -31.47
C LYS A 58 0.91 -9.34 -30.36
N ARG A 59 -0.33 -8.86 -30.39
CA ARG A 59 -1.42 -9.29 -29.49
C ARG A 59 -1.47 -10.82 -29.37
N PRO A 60 -1.59 -11.36 -28.14
CA PRO A 60 -1.76 -12.79 -27.95
C PRO A 60 -3.01 -13.27 -28.73
N GLY A 61 -2.89 -14.42 -29.42
CA GLY A 61 -4.02 -15.07 -30.08
C GLY A 61 -5.12 -15.44 -29.07
N SER A 62 -6.23 -15.99 -29.57
CA SER A 62 -7.46 -16.31 -28.79
C SER A 62 -7.30 -17.29 -27.61
N GLY A 63 -6.09 -17.67 -27.25
CA GLY A 63 -5.78 -18.70 -26.25
C GLY A 63 -5.68 -18.25 -24.79
N GLY A 64 -6.11 -17.06 -24.42
CA GLY A 64 -6.19 -16.61 -23.04
C GLY A 64 -4.87 -16.44 -22.27
N VAL A 65 -4.92 -15.69 -21.14
CA VAL A 65 -3.79 -15.54 -20.20
C VAL A 65 -3.90 -16.62 -19.13
N ARG A 66 -2.87 -17.45 -18.97
CA ARG A 66 -2.80 -18.45 -17.89
C ARG A 66 -2.59 -17.76 -16.53
N PRO A 67 -3.04 -18.36 -15.41
CA PRO A 67 -2.84 -17.76 -14.07
C PRO A 67 -1.39 -17.37 -13.77
N ALA A 68 -0.43 -18.21 -14.14
CA ALA A 68 0.99 -17.94 -13.94
C ALA A 68 1.48 -16.73 -14.75
N GLU A 69 0.98 -16.54 -15.97
CA GLU A 69 1.30 -15.38 -16.80
C GLU A 69 0.71 -14.09 -16.20
N GLY A 70 -0.46 -14.20 -15.56
CA GLY A 70 -1.06 -13.10 -14.83
C GLY A 70 -0.18 -12.64 -13.65
N PHE A 71 0.28 -13.57 -12.82
CA PHE A 71 1.17 -13.26 -11.68
C PHE A 71 2.47 -12.59 -12.14
N ILE A 72 3.11 -13.13 -13.18
CA ILE A 72 4.34 -12.54 -13.73
C ILE A 72 4.09 -11.15 -14.31
N THR A 73 2.98 -10.97 -15.04
CA THR A 73 2.64 -9.66 -15.60
C THR A 73 2.46 -8.62 -14.51
N VAL A 74 1.77 -8.96 -13.41
CA VAL A 74 1.59 -8.06 -12.26
C VAL A 74 2.95 -7.74 -11.64
N SER A 75 3.74 -8.74 -11.27
CA SER A 75 5.03 -8.52 -10.60
C SER A 75 6.00 -7.70 -11.44
N LEU A 76 6.14 -8.02 -12.73
CA LEU A 76 6.99 -7.26 -13.66
C LEU A 76 6.46 -5.83 -13.87
N SER A 77 5.14 -5.64 -13.92
CA SER A 77 4.56 -4.30 -14.05
C SER A 77 4.94 -3.43 -12.85
N TRP A 78 4.84 -3.93 -11.63
CA TRP A 78 5.22 -3.18 -10.43
C TRP A 78 6.72 -2.81 -10.41
N ILE A 79 7.59 -3.73 -10.78
CA ILE A 79 9.03 -3.45 -10.91
C ILE A 79 9.27 -2.38 -11.97
N LEU A 80 8.66 -2.52 -13.15
CA LEU A 80 8.90 -1.62 -14.27
C LEU A 80 8.29 -0.23 -14.05
N ILE A 81 7.07 -0.12 -13.47
CA ILE A 81 6.52 1.20 -13.14
C ILE A 81 7.40 1.94 -12.12
N SER A 82 8.00 1.22 -11.18
CA SER A 82 8.94 1.82 -10.23
C SER A 82 10.24 2.27 -10.91
N LEU A 83 10.80 1.45 -11.80
CA LEU A 83 12.03 1.78 -12.54
C LEU A 83 11.82 2.93 -13.55
N PHE A 84 10.70 2.98 -14.25
CA PHE A 84 10.42 4.10 -15.16
C PHE A 84 9.88 5.32 -14.42
N GLY A 85 9.14 5.13 -13.33
CA GLY A 85 8.63 6.20 -12.49
C GLY A 85 9.71 6.95 -11.70
N CYS A 86 10.91 6.37 -11.51
CA CYS A 86 12.02 7.03 -10.84
C CYS A 86 12.78 8.02 -11.76
N LEU A 87 12.60 7.93 -13.08
CA LEU A 87 13.35 8.73 -14.05
C LEU A 87 13.21 10.26 -13.85
N PRO A 88 12.02 10.83 -13.49
CA PRO A 88 11.91 12.24 -13.20
C PRO A 88 12.81 12.69 -12.05
N PHE A 89 12.95 11.91 -10.98
CA PHE A 89 13.85 12.21 -9.87
C PHE A 89 15.31 12.14 -10.29
N TYR A 90 15.67 11.14 -11.09
CA TYR A 90 17.05 10.96 -11.56
C TYR A 90 17.49 12.05 -12.53
N PHE A 91 16.67 12.36 -13.55
CA PHE A 91 17.03 13.37 -14.55
C PHE A 91 16.97 14.81 -14.02
N SER A 92 16.11 15.08 -13.04
CA SER A 92 16.07 16.39 -12.38
C SER A 92 17.25 16.63 -11.44
N ARG A 93 18.00 15.57 -11.09
CA ARG A 93 19.15 15.57 -10.18
C ARG A 93 18.85 15.99 -8.72
N TYR A 94 17.58 16.14 -8.35
CA TYR A 94 17.21 16.37 -6.94
C TYR A 94 17.51 15.15 -6.07
N ILE A 95 17.47 13.95 -6.65
CA ILE A 95 17.97 12.72 -6.03
C ILE A 95 19.10 12.21 -6.93
N PRO A 96 20.39 12.42 -6.55
CA PRO A 96 21.50 12.19 -7.47
C PRO A 96 21.84 10.71 -7.68
N ARG A 97 21.53 9.83 -6.68
CA ARG A 97 21.85 8.40 -6.74
C ARG A 97 20.67 7.61 -7.30
N PHE A 98 20.93 6.79 -8.31
CA PHE A 98 19.86 6.00 -8.96
C PHE A 98 19.15 5.03 -8.00
N VAL A 99 19.90 4.40 -7.07
CA VAL A 99 19.32 3.50 -6.07
C VAL A 99 18.34 4.24 -5.15
N ASP A 100 18.67 5.47 -4.75
CA ASP A 100 17.81 6.33 -3.96
C ASP A 100 16.53 6.73 -4.72
N CYS A 101 16.66 7.03 -6.03
CA CYS A 101 15.49 7.28 -6.89
C CYS A 101 14.56 6.06 -6.97
N VAL A 102 15.15 4.86 -7.11
CA VAL A 102 14.38 3.59 -7.14
C VAL A 102 13.70 3.35 -5.81
N PHE A 103 14.41 3.50 -4.68
CA PHE A 103 13.83 3.33 -3.34
C PHE A 103 12.65 4.27 -3.11
N GLU A 104 12.81 5.58 -3.38
CA GLU A 104 11.76 6.58 -3.22
C GLU A 104 10.53 6.26 -4.08
N THR A 105 10.75 5.78 -5.31
CA THR A 105 9.68 5.49 -6.25
C THR A 105 8.99 4.15 -5.95
N VAL A 106 9.74 3.13 -5.54
CA VAL A 106 9.17 1.87 -5.02
C VAL A 106 8.29 2.19 -3.83
N SER A 107 8.81 2.96 -2.86
CA SER A 107 8.04 3.42 -1.70
C SER A 107 6.79 4.18 -2.12
N GLY A 108 6.89 5.03 -3.14
CA GLY A 108 5.78 5.75 -3.73
C GLY A 108 4.68 4.84 -4.26
N PHE A 109 5.00 3.97 -5.21
CA PHE A 109 4.00 3.09 -5.83
C PHE A 109 3.48 2.02 -4.89
N THR A 110 4.33 1.44 -4.03
CA THR A 110 3.88 0.45 -3.03
C THR A 110 3.13 1.08 -1.86
N THR A 111 2.96 2.41 -1.88
CA THR A 111 2.27 3.17 -0.84
C THR A 111 2.88 2.95 0.56
N THR A 112 4.20 2.83 0.62
CA THR A 112 4.91 2.59 1.87
C THR A 112 5.18 3.89 2.62
N GLY A 113 5.62 4.96 1.93
CA GLY A 113 5.93 6.24 2.57
C GLY A 113 7.31 6.33 3.23
N ALA A 114 8.13 5.29 3.16
CA ALA A 114 9.53 5.35 3.55
C ALA A 114 10.31 6.25 2.58
N THR A 115 11.10 7.20 3.10
CA THR A 115 11.81 8.18 2.27
C THR A 115 13.29 8.19 2.54
N ILE A 116 14.08 8.46 1.50
CA ILE A 116 15.52 8.75 1.60
C ILE A 116 15.79 10.26 1.71
N LEU A 117 14.78 11.09 1.58
CA LEU A 117 14.94 12.53 1.62
C LEU A 117 15.13 13.01 3.06
N THR A 118 16.16 13.80 3.28
CA THR A 118 16.42 14.46 4.57
C THR A 118 15.63 15.76 4.71
N ASP A 119 15.34 16.42 3.59
CA ASP A 119 14.53 17.63 3.54
C ASP A 119 13.62 17.57 2.29
N VAL A 120 12.32 17.37 2.52
CA VAL A 120 11.34 17.27 1.45
C VAL A 120 10.93 18.64 0.89
N GLU A 121 11.11 19.71 1.67
CA GLU A 121 10.69 21.07 1.31
C GLU A 121 11.63 21.70 0.26
N LEU A 122 12.80 21.10 0.03
CA LEU A 122 13.71 21.49 -1.05
C LEU A 122 13.27 21.03 -2.44
N LEU A 123 12.32 20.09 -2.53
CA LEU A 123 11.86 19.62 -3.81
C LEU A 123 10.87 20.60 -4.46
N PRO A 124 10.95 20.79 -5.79
CA PRO A 124 9.97 21.56 -6.53
C PRO A 124 8.57 20.92 -6.49
N ASN A 125 7.55 21.74 -6.68
CA ASN A 125 6.15 21.32 -6.57
C ASN A 125 5.79 20.16 -7.51
N SER A 126 6.36 20.12 -8.70
CA SER A 126 6.13 19.04 -9.67
C SER A 126 6.61 17.67 -9.14
N LEU A 127 7.78 17.62 -8.47
CA LEU A 127 8.30 16.41 -7.88
C LEU A 127 7.55 16.02 -6.60
N LEU A 128 7.14 16.98 -5.77
CA LEU A 128 6.26 16.76 -4.60
C LEU A 128 4.91 16.19 -5.02
N TYR A 129 4.32 16.78 -6.09
CA TYR A 129 3.09 16.24 -6.68
C TYR A 129 3.29 14.80 -7.16
N TRP A 130 4.38 14.52 -7.91
CA TRP A 130 4.68 13.18 -8.43
C TRP A 130 4.81 12.16 -7.31
N ARG A 131 5.52 12.47 -6.22
CA ARG A 131 5.64 11.60 -5.03
C ARG A 131 4.27 11.19 -4.50
N SER A 132 3.40 12.13 -4.19
CA SER A 132 2.07 11.83 -3.63
C SER A 132 1.14 11.22 -4.68
N PHE A 133 1.29 11.57 -5.94
CA PHE A 133 0.51 10.98 -7.02
C PHE A 133 0.87 9.52 -7.26
N THR A 134 2.14 9.12 -7.06
CA THR A 134 2.52 7.69 -7.06
C THR A 134 1.79 6.90 -5.98
N HIS A 135 1.54 7.45 -4.79
CA HIS A 135 0.69 6.83 -3.77
C HIS A 135 -0.74 6.65 -4.25
N TRP A 136 -1.31 7.70 -4.86
CA TRP A 136 -2.67 7.62 -5.39
C TRP A 136 -2.81 6.57 -6.49
N ILE A 137 -1.85 6.51 -7.41
CA ILE A 137 -1.76 5.46 -8.45
C ILE A 137 -1.56 4.09 -7.79
N GLY A 138 -0.66 3.99 -6.84
CA GLY A 138 -0.33 2.76 -6.12
C GLY A 138 -1.49 2.22 -5.30
N GLY A 139 -2.21 3.09 -4.57
CA GLY A 139 -3.43 2.72 -3.84
C GLY A 139 -4.51 2.16 -4.76
N MET A 140 -4.62 2.73 -5.95
CA MET A 140 -5.48 2.23 -7.04
C MET A 140 -4.85 1.12 -7.87
N GLY A 141 -3.56 0.85 -7.76
CA GLY A 141 -2.76 0.04 -8.69
C GLY A 141 -3.41 -1.28 -9.03
N VAL A 142 -3.96 -1.95 -8.03
CA VAL A 142 -4.80 -3.13 -8.15
C VAL A 142 -6.01 -2.88 -9.08
N LEU A 143 -6.68 -1.77 -8.90
CA LEU A 143 -7.94 -1.46 -9.59
C LEU A 143 -7.71 -0.88 -10.99
N VAL A 144 -6.69 -0.03 -11.15
CA VAL A 144 -6.36 0.63 -12.44
C VAL A 144 -5.71 -0.34 -13.42
N PHE A 145 -4.77 -1.14 -12.95
CA PHE A 145 -4.17 -2.19 -13.76
C PHE A 145 -5.26 -3.11 -14.34
N MET A 146 -6.22 -3.46 -13.49
CA MET A 146 -7.36 -4.27 -13.89
C MET A 146 -8.25 -3.58 -14.93
N MET A 147 -8.51 -2.28 -14.77
CA MET A 147 -9.32 -1.54 -15.76
C MET A 147 -8.59 -1.32 -17.08
N ALA A 148 -7.27 -1.18 -17.06
CA ALA A 148 -6.46 -1.05 -18.28
C ALA A 148 -6.33 -2.37 -19.03
N VAL A 149 -6.25 -3.51 -18.32
CA VAL A 149 -6.00 -4.83 -18.89
C VAL A 149 -7.31 -5.57 -19.26
N VAL A 150 -8.35 -5.43 -18.45
CA VAL A 150 -9.66 -6.10 -18.66
C VAL A 150 -10.34 -5.80 -20.00
N PRO A 151 -10.32 -4.55 -20.56
CA PRO A 151 -10.87 -4.30 -21.89
C PRO A 151 -10.11 -4.99 -23.02
N LEU A 152 -8.85 -5.36 -22.79
CA LEU A 152 -7.97 -5.98 -23.78
C LEU A 152 -8.10 -7.50 -23.81
N ALA A 153 -8.62 -8.09 -22.72
CA ALA A 153 -8.93 -9.51 -22.61
C ALA A 153 -10.36 -9.78 -23.10
N LYS A 154 -10.52 -10.17 -24.36
CA LYS A 154 -11.80 -10.69 -24.87
C LYS A 154 -12.00 -12.14 -24.42
N GLY A 155 -12.40 -12.36 -23.16
CA GLY A 155 -12.73 -13.69 -22.63
C GLY A 155 -13.22 -13.61 -21.19
N ASN A 156 -14.39 -14.17 -20.89
CA ASN A 156 -15.05 -14.06 -19.59
C ASN A 156 -14.33 -14.80 -18.42
N GLY A 157 -13.25 -15.53 -18.68
CA GLY A 157 -12.49 -16.28 -17.67
C GLY A 157 -11.11 -15.70 -17.33
N GLU A 158 -10.51 -14.95 -18.23
CA GLU A 158 -9.09 -14.53 -18.16
C GLU A 158 -8.83 -13.43 -17.16
N SER A 159 -9.76 -12.48 -17.04
CA SER A 159 -9.71 -11.39 -16.07
C SER A 159 -9.83 -11.88 -14.61
N MET A 160 -10.42 -13.06 -14.37
CA MET A 160 -10.54 -13.66 -13.04
C MET A 160 -9.18 -14.08 -12.48
N HIS A 161 -8.26 -14.54 -13.31
CA HIS A 161 -6.93 -14.98 -12.85
C HIS A 161 -6.02 -13.81 -12.49
N LEU A 162 -6.13 -12.70 -13.22
CA LEU A 162 -5.41 -11.45 -12.89
C LEU A 162 -5.91 -10.84 -11.57
N LEU A 163 -7.24 -10.80 -11.35
CA LEU A 163 -7.81 -10.34 -10.08
C LEU A 163 -7.39 -11.20 -8.88
N ARG A 164 -7.41 -12.52 -9.05
CA ARG A 164 -6.96 -13.42 -7.98
C ARG A 164 -5.46 -13.32 -7.73
N ALA A 165 -4.68 -12.95 -8.75
CA ALA A 165 -3.24 -12.75 -8.62
C ALA A 165 -2.89 -11.52 -7.78
N GLU A 166 -3.72 -10.49 -7.86
CA GLU A 166 -3.46 -9.20 -7.24
C GLU A 166 -4.23 -9.01 -5.92
N SER A 167 -5.34 -9.71 -5.74
CA SER A 167 -6.12 -9.70 -4.49
C SER A 167 -6.37 -11.14 -4.03
N PRO A 168 -5.34 -11.84 -3.53
CA PRO A 168 -5.46 -13.21 -3.02
C PRO A 168 -6.19 -13.29 -1.67
N GLY A 169 -6.80 -12.19 -1.21
CA GLY A 169 -7.55 -12.14 0.03
C GLY A 169 -8.67 -13.19 0.12
N PRO A 170 -9.03 -13.64 1.32
CA PRO A 170 -9.90 -14.80 1.54
C PRO A 170 -11.35 -14.63 1.10
N VAL A 171 -11.78 -13.43 0.75
CA VAL A 171 -13.18 -13.16 0.37
C VAL A 171 -13.28 -12.11 -0.73
N VAL A 172 -13.11 -12.51 -1.97
CA VAL A 172 -13.64 -11.72 -3.08
C VAL A 172 -15.07 -12.19 -3.34
N GLY A 173 -16.03 -11.61 -2.62
CA GLY A 173 -17.44 -11.78 -2.96
C GLY A 173 -17.68 -11.20 -4.36
N LYS A 174 -18.30 -11.96 -5.27
CA LYS A 174 -18.78 -11.43 -6.55
C LYS A 174 -19.85 -10.37 -6.25
N LEU A 175 -19.52 -9.10 -6.47
CA LEU A 175 -20.45 -7.98 -6.24
C LEU A 175 -21.47 -7.85 -7.38
N THR A 176 -21.04 -8.17 -8.61
CA THR A 176 -21.89 -8.08 -9.81
C THR A 176 -21.68 -9.30 -10.70
N ALA A 177 -22.62 -9.53 -11.64
CA ALA A 177 -22.55 -10.63 -12.61
C ALA A 177 -21.32 -10.50 -13.55
N LYS A 178 -20.81 -9.27 -13.73
CA LYS A 178 -19.62 -8.98 -14.55
C LYS A 178 -18.54 -8.31 -13.70
N MET A 179 -17.37 -8.89 -13.64
CA MET A 179 -16.22 -8.37 -12.89
C MET A 179 -15.81 -6.95 -13.24
N LYS A 180 -15.96 -6.57 -14.52
CA LYS A 180 -15.67 -5.22 -15.01
C LYS A 180 -16.52 -4.15 -14.32
N ASP A 181 -17.77 -4.46 -14.04
CA ASP A 181 -18.70 -3.52 -13.39
C ASP A 181 -18.33 -3.37 -11.90
N THR A 182 -17.92 -4.44 -11.24
CA THR A 182 -17.44 -4.40 -9.86
C THR A 182 -16.21 -3.48 -9.73
N THR A 183 -15.19 -3.68 -10.55
CA THR A 183 -13.96 -2.88 -10.53
C THR A 183 -14.26 -1.40 -10.78
N ARG A 184 -15.14 -1.10 -11.75
CA ARG A 184 -15.55 0.27 -12.06
C ARG A 184 -16.20 0.96 -10.86
N VAL A 185 -17.11 0.26 -10.16
CA VAL A 185 -17.79 0.84 -8.99
C VAL A 185 -16.81 1.10 -7.85
N LEU A 186 -15.93 0.15 -7.53
CA LEU A 186 -14.90 0.33 -6.49
C LEU A 186 -13.97 1.51 -6.83
N TYR A 187 -13.61 1.65 -8.11
CA TYR A 187 -12.82 2.78 -8.58
C TYR A 187 -13.54 4.12 -8.41
N LEU A 188 -14.83 4.19 -8.76
CA LEU A 188 -15.64 5.40 -8.57
C LEU A 188 -15.76 5.78 -7.09
N ILE A 189 -15.91 4.79 -6.19
CA ILE A 189 -15.91 5.02 -4.74
C ILE A 189 -14.58 5.62 -4.29
N TYR A 190 -13.46 5.07 -4.75
CA TYR A 190 -12.12 5.58 -4.42
C TYR A 190 -11.95 7.04 -4.84
N ILE A 191 -12.32 7.38 -6.09
CA ILE A 191 -12.26 8.76 -6.60
C ILE A 191 -13.19 9.67 -5.79
N ALA A 192 -14.45 9.26 -5.55
CA ALA A 192 -15.41 10.05 -4.81
C ALA A 192 -14.92 10.37 -3.38
N MET A 193 -14.35 9.38 -2.68
CA MET A 193 -13.76 9.56 -1.36
C MET A 193 -12.54 10.49 -1.40
N THR A 194 -11.69 10.37 -2.43
CA THR A 194 -10.53 11.26 -2.61
C THR A 194 -10.98 12.71 -2.83
N VAL A 195 -11.98 12.92 -3.69
CA VAL A 195 -12.54 14.26 -3.96
C VAL A 195 -13.20 14.84 -2.71
N LEU A 196 -13.95 14.02 -1.97
CA LEU A 196 -14.57 14.44 -0.72
C LEU A 196 -13.51 14.87 0.31
N LEU A 197 -12.45 14.10 0.47
CA LEU A 197 -11.34 14.45 1.35
C LEU A 197 -10.69 15.78 0.90
N PHE A 198 -10.36 15.92 -0.39
CA PHE A 198 -9.79 17.15 -0.94
C PHE A 198 -10.67 18.37 -0.62
N VAL A 199 -11.99 18.28 -0.83
CA VAL A 199 -12.92 19.38 -0.54
C VAL A 199 -12.95 19.72 0.96
N LEU A 200 -12.93 18.71 1.85
CA LEU A 200 -12.88 18.93 3.29
C LEU A 200 -11.57 19.56 3.76
N LEU A 201 -10.43 19.18 3.18
CA LEU A 201 -9.14 19.80 3.50
C LEU A 201 -9.11 21.27 3.05
N LEU A 202 -9.62 21.55 1.84
CA LEU A 202 -9.71 22.91 1.32
C LEU A 202 -10.66 23.78 2.17
N ALA A 203 -11.81 23.24 2.56
CA ALA A 203 -12.77 23.89 3.46
C ALA A 203 -12.17 24.17 4.85
N GLY A 204 -11.22 23.35 5.30
CA GLY A 204 -10.46 23.55 6.54
C GLY A 204 -9.36 24.60 6.46
N GLY A 205 -9.20 25.27 5.29
CA GLY A 205 -8.20 26.33 5.08
C GLY A 205 -6.82 25.83 4.67
N MET A 206 -6.67 24.55 4.28
CA MET A 206 -5.41 24.05 3.73
C MET A 206 -5.21 24.63 2.31
N PRO A 207 -3.98 25.09 1.93
CA PRO A 207 -3.70 25.56 0.58
C PRO A 207 -4.09 24.55 -0.50
N LEU A 208 -4.48 25.02 -1.67
CA LEU A 208 -4.99 24.18 -2.77
C LEU A 208 -4.02 23.05 -3.12
N PHE A 209 -2.74 23.38 -3.32
CA PHE A 209 -1.71 22.40 -3.65
C PHE A 209 -1.54 21.37 -2.56
N ASP A 210 -1.42 21.81 -1.30
CA ASP A 210 -1.29 20.93 -0.13
C ASP A 210 -2.50 20.02 0.02
N SER A 211 -3.72 20.53 -0.22
CA SER A 211 -4.97 19.76 -0.15
C SER A 211 -4.99 18.63 -1.17
N VAL A 212 -4.57 18.88 -2.43
CA VAL A 212 -4.51 17.86 -3.48
C VAL A 212 -3.50 16.78 -3.12
N VAL A 213 -2.29 17.19 -2.75
CA VAL A 213 -1.16 16.29 -2.49
C VAL A 213 -1.41 15.42 -1.26
N ASN A 214 -1.91 16.02 -0.16
CA ASN A 214 -2.27 15.27 1.04
C ASN A 214 -3.50 14.36 0.82
N ALA A 215 -4.48 14.78 0.00
CA ALA A 215 -5.60 13.92 -0.36
C ALA A 215 -5.13 12.67 -1.14
N PHE A 216 -4.16 12.81 -2.06
CA PHE A 216 -3.59 11.67 -2.78
C PHE A 216 -2.83 10.71 -1.84
N ALA A 217 -1.97 11.25 -0.98
CA ALA A 217 -1.18 10.45 -0.06
C ALA A 217 -2.07 9.73 0.98
N THR A 218 -3.14 10.40 1.47
CA THR A 218 -4.11 9.79 2.39
C THR A 218 -4.94 8.72 1.69
N ALA A 219 -5.46 8.98 0.48
CA ALA A 219 -6.29 8.04 -0.26
C ALA A 219 -5.51 6.79 -0.66
N GLY A 220 -4.25 6.96 -1.09
CA GLY A 220 -3.34 5.85 -1.36
C GLY A 220 -2.88 5.12 -0.11
N THR A 221 -3.12 5.66 1.09
CA THR A 221 -2.56 5.17 2.36
C THR A 221 -1.04 5.06 2.31
N GLY A 222 -0.36 6.13 1.82
CA GLY A 222 1.08 6.07 1.56
C GLY A 222 1.94 7.02 2.39
N GLY A 223 1.38 8.14 2.91
CA GLY A 223 2.03 8.98 3.91
C GLY A 223 3.15 9.91 3.46
N PHE A 224 3.45 10.03 2.16
CA PHE A 224 4.39 11.05 1.71
C PHE A 224 3.84 12.45 2.00
N GLY A 225 4.51 13.16 2.88
CA GLY A 225 4.24 14.57 3.17
C GLY A 225 5.02 15.51 2.25
N ILE A 226 4.57 16.76 2.20
CA ILE A 226 5.25 17.89 1.54
C ILE A 226 5.93 18.81 2.56
N LYS A 227 5.77 18.51 3.86
CA LYS A 227 6.39 19.18 4.98
C LYS A 227 7.25 18.20 5.76
N ASN A 228 8.41 18.65 6.24
CA ASN A 228 9.32 17.83 7.02
C ASN A 228 8.66 17.35 8.33
N ALA A 229 7.82 18.18 8.93
CA ALA A 229 7.04 17.83 10.12
C ALA A 229 5.77 17.03 9.78
N SER A 230 5.59 16.51 8.56
CA SER A 230 4.39 15.79 8.12
C SER A 230 3.11 16.58 8.42
N ILE A 231 2.05 15.96 8.91
CA ILE A 231 0.79 16.63 9.24
C ILE A 231 0.88 17.50 10.50
N ALA A 232 1.90 17.31 11.34
CA ALA A 232 2.17 18.21 12.48
C ALA A 232 2.42 19.67 12.06
N ALA A 233 2.86 19.92 10.82
CA ALA A 233 3.02 21.27 10.28
C ALA A 233 1.69 22.06 10.20
N TYR A 234 0.56 21.36 10.10
CA TYR A 234 -0.77 21.96 10.08
C TYR A 234 -1.36 21.95 11.51
N GLN A 235 -1.26 23.07 12.21
CA GLN A 235 -1.69 23.22 13.62
C GLN A 235 -3.22 23.31 13.77
N SER A 236 -3.97 22.58 12.96
CA SER A 236 -5.44 22.57 12.95
C SER A 236 -5.96 21.20 13.36
N HIS A 237 -6.58 21.12 14.54
CA HIS A 237 -7.25 19.88 14.98
C HIS A 237 -8.29 19.37 13.98
N TYR A 238 -8.96 20.31 13.27
CA TYR A 238 -9.92 19.93 12.22
C TYR A 238 -9.23 19.16 11.09
N LEU A 239 -8.14 19.71 10.52
CA LEU A 239 -7.41 19.09 9.41
C LEU A 239 -6.84 17.73 9.83
N GLN A 240 -6.21 17.67 11.01
CA GLN A 240 -5.67 16.44 11.56
C GLN A 240 -6.76 15.38 11.77
N THR A 241 -7.92 15.76 12.33
CA THR A 241 -9.05 14.82 12.53
C THR A 241 -9.63 14.33 11.21
N VAL A 242 -9.81 15.23 10.24
CA VAL A 242 -10.30 14.84 8.90
C VAL A 242 -9.36 13.82 8.25
N ILE A 243 -8.05 14.08 8.27
CA ILE A 243 -7.05 13.14 7.74
C ILE A 243 -7.10 11.80 8.48
N ALA A 244 -7.13 11.82 9.83
CA ALA A 244 -7.18 10.61 10.65
C ALA A 244 -8.42 9.75 10.35
N VAL A 245 -9.59 10.37 10.24
CA VAL A 245 -10.84 9.68 9.88
C VAL A 245 -10.75 9.09 8.47
N PHE A 246 -10.20 9.82 7.50
CA PHE A 246 -10.08 9.29 6.14
C PHE A 246 -9.00 8.21 6.03
N MET A 247 -7.89 8.27 6.76
CA MET A 247 -6.94 7.16 6.87
C MET A 247 -7.64 5.89 7.36
N MET A 248 -8.44 6.00 8.43
CA MET A 248 -9.23 4.89 8.94
C MET A 248 -10.25 4.38 7.88
N LEU A 249 -10.94 5.28 7.17
CA LEU A 249 -11.92 4.92 6.15
C LEU A 249 -11.26 4.23 4.94
N PHE A 250 -10.14 4.71 4.43
CA PHE A 250 -9.41 4.04 3.34
C PHE A 250 -8.83 2.67 3.76
N GLY A 251 -8.64 2.44 5.07
CA GLY A 251 -8.31 1.13 5.63
C GLY A 251 -9.48 0.13 5.69
N VAL A 252 -10.72 0.56 5.48
CA VAL A 252 -11.88 -0.34 5.43
C VAL A 252 -11.95 -1.05 4.07
N ASN A 253 -12.44 -2.28 4.07
CA ASN A 253 -12.73 -3.03 2.84
C ASN A 253 -13.72 -2.27 1.93
N PHE A 254 -13.33 -1.97 0.70
CA PHE A 254 -14.15 -1.19 -0.24
C PHE A 254 -15.50 -1.84 -0.58
N ASN A 255 -15.62 -3.16 -0.41
CA ASN A 255 -16.90 -3.84 -0.57
C ASN A 255 -17.95 -3.36 0.47
N VAL A 256 -17.53 -2.91 1.65
CA VAL A 256 -18.43 -2.36 2.68
C VAL A 256 -19.16 -1.13 2.13
N TYR A 257 -18.40 -0.23 1.47
CA TYR A 257 -19.01 0.98 0.86
C TYR A 257 -19.98 0.63 -0.26
N TYR A 258 -19.63 -0.35 -1.10
CA TYR A 258 -20.56 -0.83 -2.12
C TYR A 258 -21.86 -1.36 -1.50
N PHE A 259 -21.77 -2.17 -0.43
CA PHE A 259 -22.95 -2.68 0.25
C PHE A 259 -23.80 -1.57 0.90
N ILE A 260 -23.15 -0.52 1.41
CA ILE A 260 -23.85 0.66 1.92
C ILE A 260 -24.64 1.35 0.80
N LEU A 261 -24.03 1.56 -0.37
CA LEU A 261 -24.65 2.21 -1.53
C LEU A 261 -25.87 1.44 -2.06
N ILE A 262 -25.87 0.11 -1.98
CA ILE A 262 -27.02 -0.72 -2.42
C ILE A 262 -28.04 -1.00 -1.29
N GLY A 263 -27.97 -0.27 -0.17
CA GLY A 263 -28.92 -0.39 0.93
C GLY A 263 -28.71 -1.61 1.86
N LYS A 264 -27.60 -2.35 1.71
CA LYS A 264 -27.24 -3.51 2.56
C LYS A 264 -26.20 -3.17 3.62
N GLY A 265 -26.06 -1.92 4.01
CA GLY A 265 -25.03 -1.43 4.94
C GLY A 265 -25.05 -2.14 6.30
N ALA A 266 -26.24 -2.37 6.87
CA ALA A 266 -26.37 -3.06 8.16
C ALA A 266 -25.74 -4.48 8.17
N GLN A 267 -25.80 -5.18 7.02
CA GLN A 267 -25.18 -6.50 6.88
C GLN A 267 -23.65 -6.39 6.76
N ALA A 268 -23.15 -5.40 6.03
CA ALA A 268 -21.72 -5.16 5.83
C ALA A 268 -21.02 -4.75 7.15
N LEU A 269 -21.67 -3.87 7.94
CA LEU A 269 -21.14 -3.44 9.24
C LEU A 269 -21.13 -4.55 10.31
N LYS A 270 -21.93 -5.62 10.14
CA LYS A 270 -21.90 -6.81 11.00
C LYS A 270 -20.75 -7.78 10.66
N GLY A 271 -20.00 -7.56 9.57
CA GLY A 271 -18.86 -8.39 9.17
C GLY A 271 -17.82 -8.50 10.28
N GLU A 272 -17.28 -9.70 10.47
CA GLU A 272 -16.33 -9.98 11.55
C GLU A 272 -15.02 -9.21 11.35
N GLU A 273 -14.54 -9.10 10.11
CA GLU A 273 -13.35 -8.32 9.78
C GLU A 273 -13.54 -6.84 10.11
N PHE A 274 -14.66 -6.24 9.69
CA PHE A 274 -14.96 -4.84 9.96
C PHE A 274 -15.02 -4.54 11.46
N ARG A 275 -15.71 -5.40 12.22
CA ARG A 275 -15.80 -5.24 13.69
C ARG A 275 -14.44 -5.42 14.38
N ALA A 276 -13.62 -6.37 13.91
CA ALA A 276 -12.28 -6.56 14.44
C ALA A 276 -11.39 -5.34 14.16
N TYR A 277 -11.43 -4.80 12.92
CA TYR A 277 -10.70 -3.61 12.54
C TYR A 277 -11.07 -2.40 13.40
N ILE A 278 -12.36 -2.08 13.52
CA ILE A 278 -12.85 -0.97 14.36
C ILE A 278 -12.52 -1.21 15.84
N GLY A 279 -12.65 -2.45 16.32
CA GLY A 279 -12.27 -2.83 17.67
C GLY A 279 -10.79 -2.59 17.96
N MET A 280 -9.89 -2.91 17.02
CA MET A 280 -8.46 -2.65 17.13
C MET A 280 -8.16 -1.13 17.16
N VAL A 281 -8.83 -0.34 16.30
CA VAL A 281 -8.69 1.12 16.32
C VAL A 281 -9.12 1.70 17.65
N ILE A 282 -10.30 1.35 18.16
CA ILE A 282 -10.83 1.86 19.42
C ILE A 282 -9.93 1.42 20.60
N ALA A 283 -9.62 0.14 20.68
CA ALA A 283 -8.80 -0.39 21.78
C ALA A 283 -7.40 0.21 21.77
N GLY A 284 -6.72 0.27 20.63
CA GLY A 284 -5.41 0.87 20.48
C GLY A 284 -5.42 2.35 20.88
N THR A 285 -6.41 3.10 20.38
CA THR A 285 -6.55 4.53 20.72
C THR A 285 -6.73 4.76 22.21
N LEU A 286 -7.63 4.01 22.86
CA LEU A 286 -7.89 4.18 24.29
C LEU A 286 -6.69 3.76 25.16
N MET A 287 -6.05 2.61 24.85
CA MET A 287 -4.89 2.14 25.60
C MET A 287 -3.72 3.12 25.49
N ILE A 288 -3.45 3.64 24.30
CA ILE A 288 -2.40 4.63 24.09
C ILE A 288 -2.76 5.95 24.75
N ALA A 289 -4.00 6.46 24.60
CA ALA A 289 -4.44 7.72 25.21
C ALA A 289 -4.25 7.73 26.72
N LEU A 290 -4.60 6.64 27.40
CA LEU A 290 -4.40 6.49 28.83
C LEU A 290 -2.91 6.45 29.22
N ASN A 291 -2.07 5.82 28.40
CA ASN A 291 -0.65 5.67 28.69
C ASN A 291 0.15 6.97 28.45
N ILE A 292 -0.23 7.78 27.43
CA ILE A 292 0.45 9.05 27.12
C ILE A 292 -0.15 10.25 27.83
N LEU A 293 -1.21 10.07 28.62
CA LEU A 293 -1.92 11.16 29.35
C LEU A 293 -0.99 12.10 30.11
N PRO A 294 0.03 11.62 30.87
CA PRO A 294 0.96 12.49 31.56
C PRO A 294 1.80 13.39 30.65
N LEU A 295 2.10 12.93 29.42
CA LEU A 295 2.91 13.68 28.45
C LEU A 295 2.16 14.91 27.89
N TYR A 296 0.83 14.90 27.96
CA TYR A 296 -0.04 15.95 27.43
C TYR A 296 -0.72 16.75 28.59
N GLY A 297 -0.03 16.91 29.70
CA GLY A 297 -0.51 17.71 30.84
C GLY A 297 -1.82 17.20 31.43
N ASN A 298 -2.06 15.90 31.42
CA ASN A 298 -3.31 15.22 31.82
C ASN A 298 -4.57 15.67 31.03
N SER A 299 -4.40 16.25 29.85
CA SER A 299 -5.51 16.55 28.96
C SER A 299 -5.91 15.28 28.20
N PHE A 300 -7.00 14.65 28.61
CA PHE A 300 -7.50 13.44 27.93
C PHE A 300 -7.92 13.72 26.48
N ALA A 301 -8.46 14.92 26.20
CA ALA A 301 -8.86 15.30 24.85
C ALA A 301 -7.64 15.34 23.90
N GLU A 302 -6.52 15.94 24.34
CA GLU A 302 -5.29 16.00 23.52
C GLU A 302 -4.64 14.63 23.39
N ALA A 303 -4.52 13.85 24.46
CA ALA A 303 -4.01 12.50 24.44
C ALA A 303 -4.85 11.59 23.52
N LEU A 304 -6.17 11.74 23.55
CA LEU A 304 -7.09 11.01 22.68
C LEU A 304 -6.92 11.41 21.20
N HIS A 305 -6.77 12.72 20.92
CA HIS A 305 -6.56 13.23 19.58
C HIS A 305 -5.27 12.67 18.95
N GLN A 306 -4.15 12.79 19.67
CA GLN A 306 -2.85 12.33 19.21
C GLN A 306 -2.80 10.80 19.06
N SER A 307 -3.37 10.05 20.01
CA SER A 307 -3.43 8.59 19.91
C SER A 307 -4.31 8.12 18.79
N PHE A 308 -5.49 8.73 18.56
CA PHE A 308 -6.38 8.40 17.45
C PHE A 308 -5.71 8.66 16.10
N PHE A 309 -4.99 9.78 15.95
CA PHE A 309 -4.27 10.08 14.72
C PHE A 309 -3.19 9.01 14.44
N GLN A 310 -2.32 8.71 15.42
CA GLN A 310 -1.23 7.76 15.22
C GLN A 310 -1.75 6.32 15.03
N VAL A 311 -2.78 5.90 15.76
CA VAL A 311 -3.41 4.60 15.57
C VAL A 311 -4.02 4.49 14.17
N SER A 312 -4.76 5.51 13.72
CA SER A 312 -5.34 5.55 12.37
C SER A 312 -4.26 5.50 11.29
N SER A 313 -3.17 6.24 11.49
CA SER A 313 -2.03 6.29 10.58
C SER A 313 -1.32 4.95 10.46
N ILE A 314 -1.01 4.30 11.56
CA ILE A 314 -0.23 3.06 11.58
C ILE A 314 -1.06 1.86 11.13
N ILE A 315 -2.30 1.71 11.63
CA ILE A 315 -3.14 0.56 11.26
C ILE A 315 -3.60 0.61 9.79
N SER A 316 -3.82 1.83 9.26
CA SER A 316 -4.14 2.00 7.84
C SER A 316 -2.90 1.91 6.94
N THR A 317 -1.72 1.74 7.53
CA THR A 317 -0.43 1.74 6.84
C THR A 317 -0.17 3.04 6.05
N THR A 318 -0.68 4.18 6.53
CA THR A 318 -0.47 5.48 5.88
C THR A 318 0.87 6.10 6.27
N GLY A 319 1.22 6.10 7.57
CA GLY A 319 2.51 6.59 8.03
C GLY A 319 2.63 8.11 8.26
N PHE A 320 1.55 8.89 8.15
CA PHE A 320 1.55 10.29 8.55
C PHE A 320 1.76 10.44 10.07
N ALA A 321 2.39 11.54 10.50
CA ALA A 321 2.64 11.83 11.89
C ALA A 321 2.18 13.25 12.29
N THR A 322 1.57 13.36 13.48
CA THR A 322 1.29 14.61 14.18
C THR A 322 2.14 14.75 15.44
N ALA A 323 2.74 13.66 15.91
CA ALA A 323 3.63 13.60 17.05
C ALA A 323 4.75 12.60 16.80
N ASP A 324 5.89 12.82 17.44
CA ASP A 324 7.01 11.90 17.45
C ASP A 324 6.74 10.76 18.45
N PHE A 325 6.08 9.70 17.98
CA PHE A 325 5.71 8.57 18.82
C PHE A 325 6.92 7.71 19.25
N ASP A 326 8.10 7.94 18.70
CA ASP A 326 9.31 7.27 19.18
C ASP A 326 9.68 7.73 20.61
N LYS A 327 9.23 8.93 20.99
CA LYS A 327 9.35 9.47 22.35
C LYS A 327 8.25 9.04 23.31
N TRP A 328 7.27 8.28 22.85
CA TRP A 328 6.19 7.80 23.71
C TRP A 328 6.64 6.64 24.61
N PRO A 329 5.92 6.38 25.72
CA PRO A 329 6.23 5.24 26.59
C PRO A 329 6.24 3.92 25.81
N GLU A 330 7.06 2.97 26.25
CA GLU A 330 7.31 1.69 25.59
C GLU A 330 6.01 0.94 25.27
N PHE A 331 5.06 0.92 26.20
CA PHE A 331 3.77 0.26 25.99
C PHE A 331 3.02 0.81 24.77
N SER A 332 2.99 2.14 24.59
CA SER A 332 2.37 2.78 23.42
C SER A 332 3.10 2.43 22.12
N ARG A 333 4.44 2.43 22.14
CA ARG A 333 5.25 2.02 20.97
C ARG A 333 5.00 0.58 20.59
N MET A 334 4.90 -0.34 21.56
CA MET A 334 4.60 -1.75 21.30
C MET A 334 3.20 -1.97 20.73
N ILE A 335 2.18 -1.20 21.16
CA ILE A 335 0.86 -1.23 20.53
C ILE A 335 0.95 -0.80 19.06
N LEU A 336 1.64 0.32 18.78
CA LEU A 336 1.80 0.78 17.39
C LEU A 336 2.52 -0.26 16.53
N MET A 337 3.56 -0.92 17.05
CA MET A 337 4.25 -2.00 16.31
C MET A 337 3.34 -3.21 16.06
N ALA A 338 2.48 -3.58 17.00
CA ALA A 338 1.49 -4.65 16.79
C ALA A 338 0.47 -4.26 15.69
N LEU A 339 0.02 -2.99 15.67
CA LEU A 339 -0.87 -2.47 14.64
C LEU A 339 -0.19 -2.38 13.26
N LEU A 340 1.10 -2.00 13.22
CA LEU A 340 1.92 -1.99 12.00
C LEU A 340 1.96 -3.36 11.33
N ILE A 341 2.20 -4.42 12.10
CA ILE A 341 2.23 -5.80 11.60
C ILE A 341 0.83 -6.23 11.12
N SER A 342 -0.21 -5.83 11.85
CA SER A 342 -1.58 -6.24 11.51
C SER A 342 -2.07 -5.66 10.20
N GLY A 343 -1.79 -4.40 9.95
CA GLY A 343 -2.37 -3.65 8.83
C GLY A 343 -3.88 -3.48 8.96
N ALA A 344 -4.54 -3.10 7.85
CA ALA A 344 -5.98 -2.88 7.80
C ALA A 344 -6.77 -4.03 7.15
N SER A 345 -7.98 -3.75 6.67
CA SER A 345 -8.86 -4.77 6.08
C SER A 345 -8.39 -5.27 4.71
N ALA A 346 -8.68 -6.51 4.39
CA ALA A 346 -8.49 -7.03 3.03
C ALA A 346 -9.38 -6.27 2.04
N GLY A 347 -8.86 -6.00 0.83
CA GLY A 347 -9.60 -5.20 -0.16
C GLY A 347 -9.72 -3.71 0.19
N SER A 348 -8.82 -3.18 1.04
CA SER A 348 -8.53 -1.76 1.24
C SER A 348 -7.28 -1.34 0.48
N THR A 349 -6.92 -0.05 0.52
CA THR A 349 -5.66 0.45 -0.06
C THR A 349 -4.43 0.14 0.79
N ALA A 350 -4.61 -0.21 2.06
CA ALA A 350 -3.58 -0.46 3.05
C ALA A 350 -2.72 -1.71 2.77
N GLY A 351 -1.53 -1.76 3.35
CA GLY A 351 -0.60 -2.90 3.37
C GLY A 351 -0.81 -3.87 4.56
N GLY A 352 0.26 -4.51 5.03
CA GLY A 352 0.29 -5.41 6.18
C GLY A 352 -0.30 -6.82 5.95
N ILE A 353 -0.35 -7.62 7.02
CA ILE A 353 -0.85 -9.01 6.98
C ILE A 353 -2.35 -9.07 6.68
N LYS A 354 -3.10 -8.02 6.97
CA LYS A 354 -4.56 -7.85 6.90
C LYS A 354 -5.31 -8.47 8.09
N VAL A 355 -6.25 -7.68 8.62
CA VAL A 355 -7.10 -8.06 9.77
C VAL A 355 -7.85 -9.38 9.52
N ALA A 356 -8.33 -9.63 8.30
CA ALA A 356 -8.99 -10.89 7.96
C ALA A 356 -8.12 -12.12 8.26
N ARG A 357 -6.81 -12.08 7.90
CA ARG A 357 -5.88 -13.18 8.18
C ARG A 357 -5.63 -13.35 9.67
N ILE A 358 -5.51 -12.24 10.41
CA ILE A 358 -5.35 -12.26 11.87
C ILE A 358 -6.56 -12.92 12.53
N VAL A 359 -7.78 -12.53 12.15
CA VAL A 359 -9.01 -13.18 12.66
C VAL A 359 -9.03 -14.66 12.33
N MET A 360 -8.63 -15.05 11.10
CA MET A 360 -8.55 -16.47 10.72
C MET A 360 -7.50 -17.23 11.53
N LEU A 361 -6.33 -16.63 11.79
CA LEU A 361 -5.28 -17.26 12.63
C LEU A 361 -5.77 -17.51 14.04
N PHE A 362 -6.42 -16.54 14.69
CA PHE A 362 -6.98 -16.75 16.03
C PHE A 362 -8.08 -17.82 16.06
N LYS A 363 -8.94 -17.86 15.02
CA LYS A 363 -9.96 -18.92 14.89
C LYS A 363 -9.33 -20.27 14.64
N GLY A 364 -8.28 -20.33 13.83
CA GLY A 364 -7.49 -21.53 13.59
C GLY A 364 -6.85 -22.05 14.87
N LEU A 365 -6.17 -21.18 15.62
CA LEU A 365 -5.57 -21.54 16.91
C LEU A 365 -6.63 -22.08 17.90
N LYS A 366 -7.76 -21.38 18.02
CA LYS A 366 -8.89 -21.85 18.85
C LYS A 366 -9.38 -23.23 18.39
N ALA A 367 -9.46 -23.48 17.08
CA ALA A 367 -9.88 -24.77 16.54
C ALA A 367 -8.88 -25.89 16.90
N GLU A 368 -7.57 -25.62 16.82
CA GLU A 368 -6.53 -26.61 17.20
C GLU A 368 -6.57 -26.92 18.70
N VAL A 369 -6.70 -25.90 19.55
CA VAL A 369 -6.87 -26.09 20.99
C VAL A 369 -8.13 -26.93 21.28
N MET A 370 -9.24 -26.65 20.57
CA MET A 370 -10.48 -27.45 20.75
C MET A 370 -10.32 -28.90 20.30
N ARG A 371 -9.55 -29.16 19.23
CA ARG A 371 -9.24 -30.54 18.76
C ARG A 371 -8.36 -31.29 19.77
N ALA A 372 -7.36 -30.58 20.34
CA ALA A 372 -6.51 -31.20 21.37
C ALA A 372 -7.30 -31.60 22.62
N VAL A 373 -8.26 -30.76 23.04
CA VAL A 373 -9.11 -31.06 24.24
C VAL A 373 -10.19 -32.10 23.94
N LYS A 374 -10.76 -32.09 22.72
CA LYS A 374 -11.86 -32.98 22.29
C LYS A 374 -11.57 -33.57 20.90
N PRO A 375 -10.69 -34.61 20.81
CA PRO A 375 -10.22 -35.14 19.52
C PRO A 375 -11.30 -35.67 18.58
N ARG A 376 -12.42 -36.15 19.15
CA ARG A 376 -13.55 -36.70 18.36
C ARG A 376 -14.51 -35.65 17.84
N ARG A 377 -14.33 -34.35 18.22
CA ARG A 377 -15.21 -33.26 17.78
C ARG A 377 -14.77 -32.73 16.40
N VAL A 378 -15.71 -32.71 15.46
CA VAL A 378 -15.50 -32.02 14.20
C VAL A 378 -15.58 -30.49 14.45
N VAL A 379 -14.45 -29.80 14.36
CA VAL A 379 -14.38 -28.35 14.52
C VAL A 379 -14.30 -27.71 13.15
N THR A 380 -15.35 -26.98 12.77
CA THR A 380 -15.40 -26.19 11.54
C THR A 380 -15.06 -24.73 11.85
N ILE A 381 -14.17 -24.14 11.04
CA ILE A 381 -13.82 -22.71 11.14
C ILE A 381 -14.78 -21.95 10.23
N CYS A 382 -15.48 -20.96 10.78
CA CYS A 382 -16.42 -20.11 10.04
C CYS A 382 -16.00 -18.63 10.12
N MET A 383 -16.28 -17.86 9.07
CA MET A 383 -16.18 -16.41 9.01
C MET A 383 -17.47 -15.84 8.40
N ASP A 384 -18.06 -14.85 9.04
CA ASP A 384 -19.36 -14.28 8.65
C ASP A 384 -20.46 -15.35 8.48
N GLY A 385 -20.47 -16.37 9.34
CA GLY A 385 -21.41 -17.49 9.28
C GLY A 385 -21.14 -18.52 8.16
N LYS A 386 -20.13 -18.33 7.33
CA LYS A 386 -19.74 -19.24 6.25
C LYS A 386 -18.53 -20.07 6.64
N ARG A 387 -18.57 -21.37 6.30
CA ARG A 387 -17.43 -22.28 6.50
C ARG A 387 -16.24 -21.83 5.63
N ILE A 388 -15.07 -21.74 6.24
CA ILE A 388 -13.81 -21.49 5.55
C ILE A 388 -13.25 -22.84 5.05
N ASP A 389 -12.89 -22.90 3.77
CA ASP A 389 -12.25 -24.08 3.20
C ASP A 389 -10.85 -24.29 3.78
N ALA A 390 -10.47 -25.56 3.96
CA ALA A 390 -9.15 -25.94 4.47
C ALA A 390 -8.00 -25.42 3.58
N SER A 391 -8.23 -25.22 2.27
CA SER A 391 -7.28 -24.64 1.34
C SER A 391 -6.98 -23.18 1.66
N VAL A 392 -8.00 -22.39 2.04
CA VAL A 392 -7.86 -20.97 2.42
C VAL A 392 -7.07 -20.87 3.73
N MET A 393 -7.37 -21.74 4.71
CA MET A 393 -6.61 -21.78 5.97
C MET A 393 -5.14 -22.13 5.74
N ARG A 394 -4.86 -23.17 4.93
CA ARG A 394 -3.46 -23.51 4.56
C ARG A 394 -2.76 -22.37 3.86
N GLY A 395 -3.45 -21.67 2.94
CA GLY A 395 -2.92 -20.47 2.28
C GLY A 395 -2.57 -19.36 3.27
N THR A 396 -3.42 -19.15 4.28
CA THR A 396 -3.17 -18.14 5.34
C THR A 396 -1.94 -18.50 6.18
N TYR A 397 -1.81 -19.76 6.62
CA TYR A 397 -0.62 -20.21 7.35
C TYR A 397 0.65 -20.12 6.50
N GLY A 398 0.57 -20.53 5.22
CA GLY A 398 1.69 -20.41 4.27
C GLY A 398 2.12 -18.97 4.04
N TYR A 399 1.16 -18.04 3.97
CA TYR A 399 1.46 -16.61 3.83
C TYR A 399 2.21 -16.07 5.05
N VAL A 400 1.73 -16.36 6.26
CA VAL A 400 2.38 -15.88 7.49
C VAL A 400 3.76 -16.50 7.67
N ALA A 401 3.93 -17.79 7.37
CA ALA A 401 5.23 -18.44 7.40
C ALA A 401 6.22 -17.79 6.41
N ALA A 402 5.77 -17.50 5.18
CA ALA A 402 6.58 -16.78 4.19
C ALA A 402 6.91 -15.35 4.63
N PHE A 403 5.93 -14.62 5.19
CA PHE A 403 6.15 -13.28 5.74
C PHE A 403 7.24 -13.28 6.81
N VAL A 404 7.16 -14.17 7.80
CA VAL A 404 8.16 -14.28 8.86
C VAL A 404 9.53 -14.67 8.30
N ALA A 405 9.58 -15.61 7.35
CA ALA A 405 10.85 -16.03 6.73
C ALA A 405 11.52 -14.89 5.94
N ILE A 406 10.74 -14.12 5.17
CA ILE A 406 11.27 -12.95 4.45
C ILE A 406 11.75 -11.90 5.45
N CYS A 407 10.96 -11.54 6.46
CA CYS A 407 11.40 -10.61 7.51
C CYS A 407 12.72 -11.04 8.14
N ALA A 408 12.86 -12.31 8.54
CA ALA A 408 14.08 -12.81 9.14
C ALA A 408 15.29 -12.72 8.19
N ALA A 409 15.11 -13.08 6.92
CA ALA A 409 16.15 -12.97 5.91
C ALA A 409 16.54 -11.50 5.65
N SER A 410 15.56 -10.60 5.50
CA SER A 410 15.84 -9.17 5.28
C SER A 410 16.49 -8.52 6.50
N MET A 411 16.08 -8.85 7.73
CA MET A 411 16.72 -8.37 8.96
C MET A 411 18.19 -8.78 9.02
N LEU A 412 18.53 -10.04 8.64
CA LEU A 412 19.91 -10.48 8.58
C LEU A 412 20.72 -9.74 7.52
N LEU A 413 20.14 -9.44 6.36
CA LEU A 413 20.84 -8.70 5.31
C LEU A 413 21.02 -7.22 5.69
N VAL A 414 19.99 -6.58 6.23
CA VAL A 414 20.05 -5.17 6.63
C VAL A 414 20.94 -4.96 7.86
N SER A 415 21.08 -5.97 8.73
CA SER A 415 22.00 -5.88 9.89
C SER A 415 23.48 -5.74 9.51
N LEU A 416 23.84 -5.96 8.24
CA LEU A 416 25.19 -5.71 7.74
C LEU A 416 25.56 -4.20 7.70
N ASP A 417 24.59 -3.32 7.81
CA ASP A 417 24.81 -1.86 7.93
C ASP A 417 25.17 -1.42 9.36
N ASP A 418 25.13 -2.35 10.33
CA ASP A 418 25.55 -2.16 11.72
C ASP A 418 24.75 -1.08 12.49
N PHE A 419 23.45 -0.93 12.15
CA PHE A 419 22.53 -0.09 12.91
C PHE A 419 22.05 -0.78 14.19
N ASP A 420 21.44 0.01 15.10
CA ASP A 420 20.83 -0.53 16.30
C ASP A 420 19.69 -1.53 15.97
N PHE A 421 19.44 -2.45 16.88
CA PHE A 421 18.45 -3.52 16.70
C PHE A 421 17.05 -2.97 16.39
N THR A 422 16.63 -1.87 17.06
CA THR A 422 15.33 -1.25 16.83
C THR A 422 15.19 -0.71 15.41
N THR A 423 16.19 0.02 14.92
CA THR A 423 16.24 0.53 13.54
C THR A 423 16.15 -0.60 12.51
N THR A 424 16.98 -1.65 12.68
CA THR A 424 17.02 -2.78 11.75
C THR A 424 15.69 -3.52 11.71
N VAL A 425 15.13 -3.88 12.86
CA VAL A 425 13.89 -4.66 12.94
C VAL A 425 12.70 -3.84 12.45
N THR A 426 12.56 -2.60 12.93
CA THR A 426 11.40 -1.78 12.56
C THR A 426 11.51 -1.26 11.12
N GLY A 427 12.71 -1.03 10.60
CA GLY A 427 12.95 -0.67 9.21
C GLY A 427 12.47 -1.75 8.23
N VAL A 428 12.79 -3.02 8.52
CA VAL A 428 12.28 -4.16 7.72
C VAL A 428 10.77 -4.32 7.88
N LEU A 429 10.26 -4.31 9.11
CA LEU A 429 8.83 -4.49 9.38
C LEU A 429 7.97 -3.42 8.73
N THR A 430 8.41 -2.15 8.74
CA THR A 430 7.66 -1.06 8.12
C THR A 430 7.70 -1.14 6.60
N CYS A 431 8.81 -1.56 6.00
CA CYS A 431 8.91 -1.72 4.56
C CYS A 431 8.04 -2.87 4.05
N ILE A 432 8.10 -4.05 4.65
CA ILE A 432 7.24 -5.19 4.25
C ILE A 432 5.77 -4.97 4.62
N GLY A 433 5.50 -4.18 5.68
CA GLY A 433 4.14 -3.77 6.08
C GLY A 433 3.57 -2.65 5.22
N ASN A 434 4.38 -1.97 4.40
CA ASN A 434 4.05 -0.78 3.61
C ASN A 434 3.47 0.35 4.48
N VAL A 435 4.16 0.73 5.58
CA VAL A 435 3.70 1.73 6.55
C VAL A 435 4.49 3.03 6.52
N GLY A 436 5.81 2.96 6.26
CA GLY A 436 6.75 4.08 6.18
C GLY A 436 7.57 4.29 7.44
N PRO A 437 7.06 4.93 8.49
CA PRO A 437 7.84 5.14 9.71
C PRO A 437 7.92 3.87 10.57
N GLY A 438 9.12 3.64 11.14
CA GLY A 438 9.38 2.64 12.17
C GLY A 438 9.66 3.31 13.52
N LEU A 439 10.75 2.90 14.18
CA LEU A 439 11.27 3.46 15.43
C LEU A 439 12.76 3.79 15.28
N SER A 440 13.32 4.58 16.19
CA SER A 440 14.71 5.03 16.20
C SER A 440 15.05 5.81 14.92
N MET A 441 16.13 5.50 14.18
CA MET A 441 16.54 6.23 12.96
C MET A 441 15.47 6.30 11.87
N VAL A 442 14.58 5.31 11.79
CA VAL A 442 13.48 5.26 10.82
C VAL A 442 12.13 5.65 11.45
N GLY A 443 12.16 6.32 12.60
CA GLY A 443 10.99 6.86 13.29
C GLY A 443 10.28 7.94 12.47
N PRO A 444 9.21 8.55 13.03
CA PRO A 444 8.38 9.53 12.32
C PRO A 444 9.13 10.81 11.91
N SER A 445 10.23 11.13 12.58
CA SER A 445 11.14 12.25 12.25
C SER A 445 12.41 11.80 11.53
N GLY A 446 12.56 10.50 11.26
CA GLY A 446 13.73 9.89 10.63
C GLY A 446 13.53 9.60 9.14
N ASN A 447 14.56 9.02 8.52
CA ASN A 447 14.53 8.63 7.12
C ASN A 447 15.52 7.48 6.83
N PHE A 448 15.49 6.97 5.59
CA PHE A 448 16.32 5.83 5.15
C PHE A 448 17.60 6.26 4.40
N SER A 449 18.01 7.53 4.45
CA SER A 449 19.18 8.03 3.70
C SER A 449 20.48 7.34 4.08
N ALA A 450 20.67 7.04 5.37
CA ALA A 450 21.89 6.46 5.92
C ALA A 450 22.12 4.98 5.55
N PHE A 451 21.10 4.26 5.10
CA PHE A 451 21.21 2.86 4.71
C PHE A 451 22.10 2.69 3.47
N SER A 452 22.84 1.58 3.41
CA SER A 452 23.63 1.21 2.23
C SER A 452 22.75 0.96 1.01
N ASP A 453 23.35 1.01 -0.19
CA ASP A 453 22.63 0.72 -1.43
C ASP A 453 22.08 -0.71 -1.44
N ALA A 454 22.82 -1.67 -0.85
CA ALA A 454 22.37 -3.06 -0.73
C ALA A 454 21.13 -3.17 0.17
N SER A 455 21.14 -2.54 1.34
CA SER A 455 19.99 -2.51 2.25
C SER A 455 18.78 -1.80 1.66
N LYS A 456 18.99 -0.69 0.94
CA LYS A 456 17.90 0.00 0.22
C LYS A 456 17.26 -0.88 -0.86
N LEU A 457 18.03 -1.69 -1.57
CA LEU A 457 17.50 -2.65 -2.54
C LEU A 457 16.72 -3.79 -1.87
N VAL A 458 17.21 -4.33 -0.75
CA VAL A 458 16.51 -5.34 0.05
C VAL A 458 15.18 -4.78 0.56
N LEU A 459 15.19 -3.60 1.17
CA LEU A 459 13.99 -2.93 1.66
C LEU A 459 13.01 -2.60 0.53
N SER A 460 13.50 -2.22 -0.66
CA SER A 460 12.65 -2.02 -1.85
C SER A 460 11.96 -3.31 -2.28
N LEU A 461 12.65 -4.45 -2.21
CA LEU A 461 12.04 -5.76 -2.46
C LEU A 461 11.01 -6.12 -1.38
N ASP A 462 11.27 -5.81 -0.11
CA ASP A 462 10.31 -6.01 0.98
C ASP A 462 9.03 -5.21 0.76
N MET A 463 9.12 -3.94 0.32
CA MET A 463 7.97 -3.12 -0.04
C MET A 463 7.14 -3.75 -1.17
N LEU A 464 7.82 -4.32 -2.20
CA LEU A 464 7.15 -5.04 -3.28
C LEU A 464 6.52 -6.35 -2.80
N PHE A 465 7.18 -7.11 -1.92
CA PHE A 465 6.63 -8.32 -1.31
C PHE A 465 5.37 -8.02 -0.49
N GLY A 466 5.39 -6.96 0.31
CA GLY A 466 4.23 -6.50 1.07
C GLY A 466 3.05 -6.15 0.17
N ARG A 467 3.30 -5.33 -0.84
CA ARG A 467 2.24 -4.83 -1.74
C ARG A 467 1.63 -5.92 -2.62
N LEU A 468 2.45 -6.84 -3.13
CA LEU A 468 2.02 -7.93 -4.00
C LEU A 468 1.55 -9.17 -3.24
N GLU A 469 1.44 -9.08 -1.91
CA GLU A 469 1.04 -10.19 -1.05
C GLU A 469 1.93 -11.44 -1.23
N ILE A 470 3.24 -11.24 -1.41
CA ILE A 470 4.32 -12.24 -1.38
C ILE A 470 4.30 -13.23 -2.55
N PHE A 471 3.23 -14.01 -2.74
CA PHE A 471 3.19 -15.12 -3.68
C PHE A 471 3.43 -14.74 -5.16
N PRO A 472 2.85 -13.66 -5.71
CA PRO A 472 3.10 -13.26 -7.10
C PRO A 472 4.58 -13.04 -7.39
N LEU A 473 5.30 -12.42 -6.46
CA LEU A 473 6.72 -12.12 -6.62
C LEU A 473 7.59 -13.38 -6.46
N ILE A 474 7.31 -14.26 -5.47
CA ILE A 474 8.01 -15.54 -5.30
C ILE A 474 7.85 -16.41 -6.55
N LEU A 475 6.65 -16.47 -7.11
CA LEU A 475 6.38 -17.26 -8.31
C LEU A 475 7.20 -16.81 -9.52
N MET A 476 7.54 -15.51 -9.60
CA MET A 476 8.41 -14.98 -10.66
C MET A 476 9.81 -15.61 -10.64
N PHE A 477 10.32 -15.97 -9.46
CA PHE A 477 11.65 -16.62 -9.30
C PHE A 477 11.61 -18.15 -9.49
N SER A 478 10.43 -18.76 -9.68
CA SER A 478 10.31 -20.20 -9.86
C SER A 478 10.72 -20.64 -11.27
N PRO A 479 11.79 -21.46 -11.45
CA PRO A 479 12.23 -21.92 -12.78
C PRO A 479 11.14 -22.70 -13.55
N ARG A 480 10.23 -23.36 -12.81
CA ARG A 480 9.14 -24.16 -13.41
C ARG A 480 8.14 -23.33 -14.20
N ILE A 481 8.03 -22.03 -13.92
CA ILE A 481 7.09 -21.14 -14.62
C ILE A 481 7.68 -20.68 -15.96
N TRP A 482 9.01 -20.51 -16.02
CA TRP A 482 9.72 -20.09 -17.22
C TRP A 482 9.95 -21.24 -18.21
N GLY A 483 10.00 -22.50 -17.71
CA GLY A 483 10.18 -23.69 -18.54
C GLY A 483 9.03 -23.89 -19.53
N ARG A 484 9.36 -24.11 -20.81
CA ARG A 484 8.43 -24.67 -21.80
C ARG A 484 8.08 -26.09 -21.38
N ARG A 485 6.91 -26.33 -20.81
CA ARG A 485 6.25 -27.63 -20.97
C ARG A 485 5.31 -27.49 -22.16
N GLY A 486 5.62 -28.28 -23.18
CA GLY A 486 4.77 -28.49 -24.33
C GLY A 486 3.41 -29.05 -23.91
#